data_56ecc9c3be33dfc66f6cb445c72624aa
#
_entry.id   56ecc9c3be33dfc66f6cb445c72624aa
#
_cell.length_a   1.000
_cell.length_b   1.000
_cell.length_c   1.000
_cell.angle_alpha   90.00
_cell.angle_beta   90.00
_cell.angle_gamma   90.00
#
_symmetry.space_group_name_H-M   'P 1'
#
loop_
_entity.id
_entity.type
_entity.pdbx_description
1 polymer ?
#
loop_
_entity_poly.entity_id
_entity_poly.type
_entity_poly.pdbx_seq_one_letter_code
_entity_poly.pdbx_strand_id
1 'polypeptide(L)'
;QYLRTRELDKVAPAWEYLLDCFGGHIELGLIHYVDSTEEFEQIMSGGAFIDYVRAEKAAGHIDHIGLSTHNPDVALRACDFAEIEMIMFSLNPAYDMLPPSDDINTMLAEDYEDGLSNIDPMRQELYRRCDIEGVGLTVMKPFAGGRLLDGEKSPFGVAMTPTQCISYCLSRPAVASVLAGYRDGAELSGCAEYLSASVAERDFASILAAAPTHSYYGQCIYCGHCQPCAVGINIAEVNKFYDLAATHDEVPESVRSHYEALDAHATDCIFCEACEQNCPFGVKIASRMAHAGELFGL
;
A
#
# COMPACT_ATOMS: atom_id res chain seq x y z
N GLN A 1 18.94 9.30 2.64
CA GLN A 1 18.21 8.03 2.55
C GLN A 1 19.08 6.76 2.56
N TYR A 2 20.37 6.74 2.42
CA TYR A 2 21.16 5.49 2.34
C TYR A 2 22.03 5.22 3.56
N LEU A 3 21.95 6.03 4.58
CA LEU A 3 22.61 5.75 5.84
C LEU A 3 21.69 4.93 6.74
N ARG A 4 22.19 3.81 7.24
CA ARG A 4 21.52 3.01 8.27
C ARG A 4 21.91 3.40 9.69
N THR A 5 22.84 4.35 9.84
CA THR A 5 23.27 4.83 11.15
C THR A 5 22.37 5.96 11.65
N ARG A 6 22.30 6.10 12.99
CA ARG A 6 21.66 7.22 13.69
C ARG A 6 22.71 8.16 14.33
N GLU A 7 23.98 7.92 14.04
CA GLU A 7 25.10 8.75 14.54
C GLU A 7 25.15 10.09 13.80
N LEU A 8 24.95 11.20 14.51
CA LEU A 8 24.82 12.53 13.90
C LEU A 8 26.10 13.01 13.19
N ASP A 9 27.26 12.59 13.65
CA ASP A 9 28.53 12.88 12.98
C ASP A 9 28.63 12.31 11.55
N LYS A 10 27.82 11.31 11.25
CA LYS A 10 27.67 10.72 9.90
C LYS A 10 26.43 11.23 9.17
N VAL A 11 25.32 11.38 9.90
CA VAL A 11 24.02 11.75 9.32
C VAL A 11 24.01 13.21 8.88
N ALA A 12 24.45 14.15 9.73
CA ALA A 12 24.35 15.57 9.44
C ALA A 12 25.15 15.99 8.17
N PRO A 13 26.42 15.58 7.99
CA PRO A 13 27.13 15.93 6.76
C PRO A 13 26.51 15.34 5.48
N ALA A 14 25.93 14.12 5.58
CA ALA A 14 25.25 13.50 4.44
C ALA A 14 23.92 14.20 4.13
N TRP A 15 23.21 14.65 5.14
CA TRP A 15 22.00 15.43 4.99
C TRP A 15 22.27 16.83 4.40
N GLU A 16 23.24 17.55 4.90
CA GLU A 16 23.69 18.85 4.36
C GLU A 16 24.05 18.74 2.87
N TYR A 17 24.79 17.69 2.49
CA TYR A 17 25.10 17.43 1.09
C TYR A 17 23.83 17.21 0.23
N LEU A 18 22.85 16.47 0.75
CA LEU A 18 21.57 16.28 0.03
C LEU A 18 20.81 17.59 -0.10
N LEU A 19 20.72 18.39 0.96
CA LEU A 19 20.07 19.69 0.93
C LEU A 19 20.70 20.60 -0.13
N ASP A 20 22.04 20.64 -0.20
CA ASP A 20 22.74 21.41 -1.24
C ASP A 20 22.37 20.93 -2.65
N CYS A 21 22.26 19.60 -2.87
CA CYS A 21 21.86 19.03 -4.16
C CYS A 21 20.44 19.41 -4.56
N PHE A 22 19.55 19.63 -3.60
CA PHE A 22 18.12 19.96 -3.82
C PHE A 22 17.79 21.43 -3.54
N GLY A 23 18.80 22.31 -3.45
CA GLY A 23 18.57 23.75 -3.29
C GLY A 23 18.11 24.16 -1.90
N GLY A 24 18.42 23.38 -0.88
CA GLY A 24 18.16 23.70 0.53
C GLY A 24 16.80 23.26 1.06
N HIS A 25 16.02 22.48 0.27
CA HIS A 25 14.69 22.03 0.66
C HIS A 25 14.37 20.64 0.09
N ILE A 26 13.73 19.80 0.89
CA ILE A 26 13.26 18.46 0.51
C ILE A 26 11.86 18.27 1.11
N GLU A 27 10.86 18.08 0.27
CA GLU A 27 9.46 17.97 0.70
C GLU A 27 9.25 16.74 1.61
N LEU A 28 9.84 15.59 1.27
CA LEU A 28 9.65 14.32 1.97
C LEU A 28 10.97 13.80 2.54
N GLY A 29 11.24 14.07 3.82
CA GLY A 29 12.42 13.57 4.54
C GLY A 29 12.15 12.22 5.19
N LEU A 30 12.96 11.18 4.86
CA LEU A 30 12.76 9.81 5.34
C LEU A 30 13.82 9.37 6.34
N ILE A 31 13.38 8.87 7.49
CA ILE A 31 14.19 8.04 8.39
C ILE A 31 14.35 6.67 7.69
N HIS A 32 15.55 6.40 7.18
CA HIS A 32 15.78 5.28 6.29
C HIS A 32 15.95 3.96 7.04
N TYR A 33 15.24 2.92 6.56
CA TYR A 33 15.42 1.52 6.94
C TYR A 33 15.26 1.27 8.45
N VAL A 34 14.04 1.30 8.91
CA VAL A 34 13.65 0.98 10.28
C VAL A 34 12.78 -0.27 10.25
N ASP A 35 13.37 -1.46 10.39
CA ASP A 35 12.65 -2.73 10.28
C ASP A 35 12.46 -3.43 11.63
N SER A 36 13.21 -3.03 12.67
CA SER A 36 13.06 -3.53 14.03
C SER A 36 12.15 -2.61 14.83
N THR A 37 11.19 -3.20 15.53
CA THR A 37 10.32 -2.48 16.47
C THR A 37 11.12 -1.87 17.62
N GLU A 38 12.16 -2.56 18.11
CA GLU A 38 13.05 -2.04 19.15
C GLU A 38 13.80 -0.79 18.67
N GLU A 39 14.37 -0.82 17.45
CA GLU A 39 15.05 0.35 16.86
C GLU A 39 14.07 1.51 16.70
N PHE A 40 12.86 1.25 16.22
CA PHE A 40 11.82 2.26 16.07
C PHE A 40 11.50 2.94 17.42
N GLU A 41 11.27 2.15 18.47
CA GLU A 41 10.98 2.67 19.79
C GLU A 41 12.16 3.49 20.36
N GLN A 42 13.39 3.05 20.13
CA GLN A 42 14.59 3.81 20.52
C GLN A 42 14.66 5.16 19.80
N ILE A 43 14.39 5.20 18.50
CA ILE A 43 14.39 6.45 17.73
C ILE A 43 13.31 7.39 18.26
N MET A 44 12.09 6.92 18.43
CA MET A 44 10.95 7.76 18.76
C MET A 44 10.86 8.16 20.25
N SER A 45 11.54 7.42 21.15
CA SER A 45 11.60 7.75 22.58
C SER A 45 12.34 9.06 22.89
N GLY A 46 13.02 9.65 21.91
CA GLY A 46 13.79 10.88 22.04
C GLY A 46 15.30 10.67 21.89
N GLY A 47 16.04 11.76 21.82
CA GLY A 47 17.50 11.78 21.72
C GLY A 47 18.01 12.53 20.49
N ALA A 48 19.32 12.64 20.39
CA ALA A 48 19.98 13.56 19.46
C ALA A 48 19.56 13.38 18.00
N PHE A 49 19.30 12.15 17.55
CA PHE A 49 18.93 11.88 16.16
C PHE A 49 17.54 12.41 15.82
N ILE A 50 16.50 12.03 16.59
CA ILE A 50 15.13 12.49 16.29
C ILE A 50 14.96 13.98 16.55
N ASP A 51 15.66 14.52 17.55
CA ASP A 51 15.66 15.96 17.82
C ASP A 51 16.29 16.74 16.66
N TYR A 52 17.33 16.19 16.02
CA TYR A 52 17.90 16.75 14.79
C TYR A 52 16.90 16.73 13.64
N VAL A 53 16.20 15.60 13.40
CA VAL A 53 15.18 15.49 12.34
C VAL A 53 14.06 16.53 12.55
N ARG A 54 13.59 16.68 13.81
CA ARG A 54 12.58 17.68 14.17
C ARG A 54 13.08 19.13 13.95
N ALA A 55 14.36 19.38 14.26
CA ALA A 55 14.98 20.69 14.03
C ALA A 55 15.06 21.03 12.53
N GLU A 56 15.37 20.06 11.67
CA GLU A 56 15.39 20.24 10.21
C GLU A 56 14.00 20.56 9.65
N LYS A 57 12.94 19.92 10.16
CA LYS A 57 11.55 20.27 9.82
C LYS A 57 11.20 21.68 10.32
N ALA A 58 11.56 22.02 11.54
CA ALA A 58 11.29 23.35 12.10
C ALA A 58 12.05 24.47 11.37
N ALA A 59 13.22 24.17 10.81
CA ALA A 59 13.97 25.09 9.97
C ALA A 59 13.41 25.27 8.55
N GLY A 60 12.42 24.46 8.16
CA GLY A 60 11.81 24.48 6.83
C GLY A 60 12.64 23.77 5.76
N HIS A 61 13.58 22.93 6.16
CA HIS A 61 14.35 22.10 5.24
C HIS A 61 13.59 20.82 4.83
N ILE A 62 12.58 20.40 5.62
CA ILE A 62 11.69 19.27 5.39
C ILE A 62 10.27 19.73 5.60
N ASP A 63 9.33 19.40 4.67
CA ASP A 63 7.91 19.64 4.88
C ASP A 63 7.26 18.49 5.66
N HIS A 64 7.55 17.24 5.27
CA HIS A 64 6.95 16.06 5.86
C HIS A 64 8.01 15.05 6.30
N ILE A 65 7.91 14.60 7.55
CA ILE A 65 8.76 13.53 8.07
C ILE A 65 8.09 12.19 7.79
N GLY A 66 8.87 11.26 7.28
CA GLY A 66 8.46 9.88 7.08
C GLY A 66 9.52 8.88 7.49
N LEU A 67 9.23 7.61 7.31
CA LEU A 67 10.20 6.54 7.47
C LEU A 67 10.10 5.53 6.33
N SER A 68 11.14 4.72 6.14
CA SER A 68 11.07 3.55 5.27
C SER A 68 11.21 2.27 6.07
N THR A 69 10.29 1.34 5.84
CA THR A 69 10.28 0.04 6.50
C THR A 69 9.75 -1.07 5.59
N HIS A 70 10.16 -2.30 5.86
CA HIS A 70 9.61 -3.52 5.26
C HIS A 70 8.66 -4.24 6.25
N ASN A 71 8.74 -3.90 7.54
CA ASN A 71 7.98 -4.54 8.60
C ASN A 71 6.64 -3.82 8.83
N PRO A 72 5.48 -4.49 8.63
CA PRO A 72 4.18 -3.89 8.87
C PRO A 72 3.93 -3.53 10.35
N ASP A 73 4.55 -4.21 11.32
CA ASP A 73 4.43 -3.83 12.74
C ASP A 73 5.09 -2.48 13.01
N VAL A 74 6.29 -2.24 12.48
CA VAL A 74 6.95 -0.92 12.57
C VAL A 74 6.10 0.16 11.89
N ALA A 75 5.56 -0.14 10.71
CA ALA A 75 4.73 0.80 9.97
C ALA A 75 3.44 1.16 10.76
N LEU A 76 2.79 0.18 11.38
CA LEU A 76 1.61 0.42 12.22
C LEU A 76 1.93 1.27 13.45
N ARG A 77 3.04 0.99 14.14
CA ARG A 77 3.49 1.81 15.29
C ARG A 77 3.81 3.24 14.88
N ALA A 78 4.31 3.44 13.66
CA ALA A 78 4.61 4.76 13.13
C ALA A 78 3.34 5.63 13.00
N CYS A 79 2.18 5.04 12.73
CA CYS A 79 0.90 5.75 12.70
C CYS A 79 0.50 6.34 14.06
N ASP A 80 1.05 5.84 15.18
CA ASP A 80 0.78 6.40 16.52
C ASP A 80 1.50 7.75 16.74
N PHE A 81 2.40 8.16 15.84
CA PHE A 81 3.18 9.38 15.95
C PHE A 81 2.76 10.39 14.88
N ALA A 82 2.01 11.40 15.29
CA ALA A 82 1.46 12.43 14.39
C ALA A 82 2.53 13.20 13.58
N GLU A 83 3.81 13.12 13.97
CA GLU A 83 4.92 13.68 13.19
C GLU A 83 5.35 12.82 12.00
N ILE A 84 4.93 11.54 11.95
CA ILE A 84 5.19 10.64 10.81
C ILE A 84 4.00 10.76 9.85
N GLU A 85 4.22 11.48 8.77
CA GLU A 85 3.16 11.83 7.79
C GLU A 85 3.21 10.95 6.54
N MET A 86 4.28 10.15 6.37
CA MET A 86 4.48 9.31 5.21
C MET A 86 5.30 8.06 5.56
N ILE A 87 4.96 6.94 4.98
CA ILE A 87 5.70 5.68 5.12
C ILE A 87 6.06 5.14 3.73
N MET A 88 7.36 4.96 3.46
CA MET A 88 7.81 4.19 2.31
C MET A 88 7.81 2.72 2.67
N PHE A 89 6.88 1.97 2.08
CA PHE A 89 6.60 0.59 2.44
C PHE A 89 6.81 -0.38 1.28
N SER A 90 7.30 -1.59 1.58
CA SER A 90 7.41 -2.65 0.58
C SER A 90 6.07 -3.33 0.36
N LEU A 91 5.49 -3.10 -0.82
CA LEU A 91 4.16 -3.56 -1.18
C LEU A 91 4.14 -4.14 -2.60
N ASN A 92 3.61 -5.33 -2.73
CA ASN A 92 3.27 -6.00 -3.98
C ASN A 92 2.40 -7.23 -3.65
N PRO A 93 1.75 -7.88 -4.62
CA PRO A 93 0.84 -8.99 -4.31
C PRO A 93 1.48 -10.19 -3.61
N ALA A 94 2.79 -10.41 -3.80
CA ALA A 94 3.48 -11.51 -3.11
C ALA A 94 3.80 -11.14 -1.65
N TYR A 95 4.30 -9.93 -1.41
CA TYR A 95 4.63 -9.47 -0.06
C TYR A 95 3.40 -9.25 0.81
N ASP A 96 2.26 -8.90 0.21
CA ASP A 96 1.03 -8.70 0.96
C ASP A 96 0.52 -9.96 1.67
N MET A 97 0.94 -11.14 1.24
CA MET A 97 0.61 -12.39 1.92
C MET A 97 1.57 -12.75 3.07
N LEU A 98 2.71 -12.06 3.18
CA LEU A 98 3.73 -12.40 4.18
C LEU A 98 3.42 -11.80 5.54
N PRO A 99 3.60 -12.58 6.63
CA PRO A 99 3.49 -12.07 7.99
C PRO A 99 4.60 -11.04 8.29
N PRO A 100 4.45 -10.26 9.38
CA PRO A 100 5.48 -9.33 9.81
C PRO A 100 6.78 -10.04 10.17
N SER A 101 7.90 -9.41 9.85
CA SER A 101 9.24 -9.91 10.19
C SER A 101 10.23 -8.75 10.31
N ASP A 102 11.11 -8.85 11.30
CA ASP A 102 12.28 -7.96 11.45
C ASP A 102 13.43 -8.36 10.50
N ASP A 103 13.35 -9.55 9.91
CA ASP A 103 14.35 -10.05 8.95
C ASP A 103 13.86 -9.91 7.52
N ILE A 104 14.44 -8.95 6.79
CA ILE A 104 14.15 -8.72 5.37
C ILE A 104 14.39 -9.97 4.49
N ASN A 105 15.25 -10.90 4.91
CA ASN A 105 15.52 -12.09 4.13
C ASN A 105 14.28 -12.99 4.00
N THR A 106 13.33 -12.92 4.92
CA THR A 106 12.05 -13.63 4.80
C THR A 106 11.26 -13.20 3.57
N MET A 107 11.31 -11.90 3.21
CA MET A 107 10.67 -11.36 2.00
C MET A 107 11.46 -11.65 0.72
N LEU A 108 12.78 -11.79 0.86
CA LEU A 108 13.69 -12.06 -0.26
C LEU A 108 13.87 -13.57 -0.53
N ALA A 109 13.30 -14.44 0.32
CA ALA A 109 13.35 -15.89 0.15
C ALA A 109 12.82 -16.28 -1.24
N GLU A 110 13.47 -17.29 -1.85
CA GLU A 110 13.07 -17.76 -3.19
C GLU A 110 11.78 -18.57 -3.13
N ASP A 111 11.54 -19.29 -2.04
CA ASP A 111 10.35 -20.09 -1.81
C ASP A 111 9.50 -19.46 -0.70
N TYR A 112 8.23 -19.26 -0.96
CA TYR A 112 7.24 -18.91 0.05
C TYR A 112 6.70 -20.18 0.69
N GLU A 113 6.35 -20.10 1.99
CA GLU A 113 5.70 -21.22 2.68
C GLU A 113 4.39 -21.59 1.97
N ASP A 114 4.12 -22.90 1.90
CA ASP A 114 2.86 -23.41 1.41
C ASP A 114 1.70 -22.91 2.31
N GLY A 115 0.61 -22.49 1.69
CA GLY A 115 -0.62 -22.07 2.39
C GLY A 115 -0.75 -20.56 2.65
N LEU A 116 0.20 -19.72 2.25
CA LEU A 116 -0.02 -18.26 2.24
C LEU A 116 -1.17 -17.91 1.32
N SER A 117 -2.12 -17.18 1.84
CA SER A 117 -3.31 -16.73 1.09
C SER A 117 -3.85 -15.43 1.66
N ASN A 118 -4.47 -14.64 0.81
CA ASN A 118 -5.01 -13.33 1.15
C ASN A 118 -3.94 -12.32 1.62
N ILE A 119 -4.35 -11.10 1.84
CA ILE A 119 -3.49 -10.07 2.44
C ILE A 119 -3.35 -10.39 3.93
N ASP A 120 -2.13 -10.36 4.46
CA ASP A 120 -1.89 -10.53 5.88
C ASP A 120 -2.71 -9.52 6.70
N PRO A 121 -3.36 -9.92 7.81
CA PRO A 121 -4.22 -9.04 8.59
C PRO A 121 -3.54 -7.77 9.09
N MET A 122 -2.25 -7.82 9.43
CA MET A 122 -1.51 -6.65 9.89
C MET A 122 -1.27 -5.66 8.75
N ARG A 123 -1.05 -6.15 7.52
CA ARG A 123 -0.93 -5.29 6.33
C ARG A 123 -2.26 -4.65 5.96
N GLN A 124 -3.37 -5.39 6.08
CA GLN A 124 -4.71 -4.83 5.90
C GLN A 124 -4.97 -3.70 6.90
N GLU A 125 -4.64 -3.94 8.16
CA GLU A 125 -4.77 -2.93 9.22
C GLU A 125 -3.88 -1.71 8.96
N LEU A 126 -2.65 -1.91 8.48
CA LEU A 126 -1.76 -0.81 8.10
C LEU A 126 -2.40 0.07 7.02
N TYR A 127 -2.91 -0.53 5.94
CA TYR A 127 -3.52 0.24 4.84
C TYR A 127 -4.74 1.03 5.33
N ARG A 128 -5.54 0.40 6.17
CA ARG A 128 -6.70 1.02 6.78
C ARG A 128 -6.32 2.21 7.68
N ARG A 129 -5.37 2.03 8.58
CA ARG A 129 -4.93 3.09 9.49
C ARG A 129 -4.29 4.25 8.75
N CYS A 130 -3.42 3.98 7.79
CA CYS A 130 -2.79 5.01 6.99
C CYS A 130 -3.84 5.87 6.25
N ASP A 131 -4.87 5.26 5.68
CA ASP A 131 -5.91 5.99 4.95
C ASP A 131 -6.76 6.87 5.89
N ILE A 132 -7.16 6.33 7.04
CA ILE A 132 -7.99 7.04 8.02
C ILE A 132 -7.23 8.20 8.70
N GLU A 133 -5.97 7.98 9.03
CA GLU A 133 -5.15 8.94 9.77
C GLU A 133 -4.42 9.93 8.83
N GLY A 134 -4.57 9.78 7.51
CA GLY A 134 -3.94 10.64 6.53
C GLY A 134 -2.43 10.44 6.38
N VAL A 135 -1.91 9.26 6.75
CA VAL A 135 -0.51 8.89 6.56
C VAL A 135 -0.32 8.34 5.14
N GLY A 136 0.41 9.05 4.28
CA GLY A 136 0.63 8.64 2.90
C GLY A 136 1.54 7.42 2.77
N LEU A 137 1.18 6.44 1.94
CA LEU A 137 2.05 5.33 1.58
C LEU A 137 2.75 5.58 0.24
N THR A 138 4.08 5.48 0.24
CA THR A 138 4.90 5.42 -0.95
C THR A 138 5.44 4.01 -1.10
N VAL A 139 5.15 3.36 -2.23
CA VAL A 139 5.49 1.96 -2.42
C VAL A 139 6.92 1.78 -2.91
N MET A 140 7.68 0.95 -2.23
CA MET A 140 8.93 0.36 -2.74
C MET A 140 8.74 -1.13 -3.04
N LYS A 141 9.63 -1.71 -3.87
CA LYS A 141 9.61 -3.13 -4.26
C LYS A 141 8.34 -3.60 -5.00
N PRO A 142 7.70 -2.80 -5.88
CA PRO A 142 6.47 -3.21 -6.55
C PRO A 142 6.63 -4.49 -7.37
N PHE A 143 7.85 -4.85 -7.76
CA PHE A 143 8.16 -6.02 -8.58
C PHE A 143 8.78 -7.19 -7.79
N ALA A 144 8.80 -7.14 -6.46
CA ALA A 144 9.46 -8.13 -5.59
C ALA A 144 10.91 -8.42 -6.02
N GLY A 145 11.70 -7.36 -6.29
CA GLY A 145 13.08 -7.51 -6.79
C GLY A 145 13.17 -8.06 -8.23
N GLY A 146 12.09 -8.00 -9.00
CA GLY A 146 11.99 -8.52 -10.35
C GLY A 146 11.34 -9.92 -10.44
N ARG A 147 11.10 -10.58 -9.31
CA ARG A 147 10.51 -11.94 -9.27
C ARG A 147 9.13 -12.00 -9.92
N LEU A 148 8.28 -11.01 -9.70
CA LEU A 148 6.94 -10.96 -10.28
C LEU A 148 6.96 -10.81 -11.81
N LEU A 149 8.05 -10.30 -12.37
CA LEU A 149 8.21 -10.12 -13.82
C LEU A 149 8.77 -11.37 -14.53
N ASP A 150 9.07 -12.43 -13.78
CA ASP A 150 9.65 -13.69 -14.26
C ASP A 150 8.68 -14.84 -13.96
N GLY A 151 8.20 -15.53 -15.00
CA GLY A 151 7.19 -16.59 -14.85
C GLY A 151 7.66 -17.83 -14.09
N GLU A 152 8.99 -18.08 -14.07
CA GLU A 152 9.57 -19.21 -13.33
C GLU A 152 9.76 -18.89 -11.84
N LYS A 153 9.95 -17.61 -11.51
CA LYS A 153 10.22 -17.14 -10.15
C LYS A 153 8.98 -16.56 -9.44
N SER A 154 7.97 -16.19 -10.22
CA SER A 154 6.73 -15.64 -9.68
C SER A 154 5.99 -16.69 -8.84
N PRO A 155 5.61 -16.38 -7.59
CA PRO A 155 4.83 -17.31 -6.77
C PRO A 155 3.45 -17.61 -7.35
N PHE A 156 3.02 -16.85 -8.35
CA PHE A 156 1.74 -17.05 -9.04
C PHE A 156 1.85 -17.99 -10.26
N GLY A 157 3.04 -18.51 -10.55
CA GLY A 157 3.28 -19.44 -11.68
C GLY A 157 3.29 -18.78 -13.06
N VAL A 158 3.11 -17.46 -13.13
CA VAL A 158 3.16 -16.68 -14.38
C VAL A 158 3.82 -15.32 -14.10
N ALA A 159 4.42 -14.71 -15.13
CA ALA A 159 4.93 -13.35 -15.04
C ALA A 159 3.77 -12.33 -15.03
N MET A 160 3.90 -11.32 -14.19
CA MET A 160 3.10 -10.10 -14.26
C MET A 160 3.84 -9.05 -15.11
N THR A 161 3.11 -8.12 -15.70
CA THR A 161 3.71 -6.94 -16.32
C THR A 161 4.01 -5.85 -15.28
N PRO A 162 4.93 -4.90 -15.56
CA PRO A 162 5.12 -3.73 -14.70
C PRO A 162 3.82 -2.96 -14.46
N THR A 163 2.99 -2.81 -15.50
CA THR A 163 1.67 -2.16 -15.43
C THR A 163 0.73 -2.85 -14.44
N GLN A 164 0.66 -4.17 -14.45
CA GLN A 164 -0.17 -4.95 -13.51
C GLN A 164 0.32 -4.83 -12.07
N CYS A 165 1.63 -4.89 -11.85
CA CYS A 165 2.21 -4.71 -10.51
C CYS A 165 1.95 -3.30 -9.95
N ILE A 166 2.12 -2.25 -10.76
CA ILE A 166 1.84 -0.86 -10.40
C ILE A 166 0.34 -0.69 -10.10
N SER A 167 -0.52 -1.26 -10.95
CA SER A 167 -1.98 -1.23 -10.76
C SER A 167 -2.40 -1.86 -9.44
N TYR A 168 -1.83 -3.03 -9.09
CA TYR A 168 -2.06 -3.65 -7.79
C TYR A 168 -1.69 -2.71 -6.64
N CYS A 169 -0.49 -2.14 -6.67
CA CYS A 169 -0.03 -1.25 -5.61
C CYS A 169 -0.95 -0.03 -5.44
N LEU A 170 -1.29 0.66 -6.53
CA LEU A 170 -2.14 1.85 -6.50
C LEU A 170 -3.61 1.56 -6.14
N SER A 171 -4.04 0.31 -6.18
CA SER A 171 -5.38 -0.07 -5.73
C SER A 171 -5.51 -0.19 -4.20
N ARG A 172 -4.39 -0.20 -3.47
CA ARG A 172 -4.39 -0.28 -2.00
C ARG A 172 -4.76 1.07 -1.37
N PRO A 173 -5.49 1.07 -0.23
CA PRO A 173 -5.76 2.30 0.52
C PRO A 173 -4.48 3.04 0.89
N ALA A 174 -4.55 4.36 1.02
CA ALA A 174 -3.46 5.27 1.37
C ALA A 174 -2.26 5.32 0.40
N VAL A 175 -2.20 4.50 -0.63
CA VAL A 175 -1.07 4.52 -1.57
C VAL A 175 -1.15 5.74 -2.49
N ALA A 176 -0.22 6.66 -2.30
CA ALA A 176 -0.09 7.91 -3.06
C ALA A 176 0.86 7.79 -4.26
N SER A 177 1.89 6.92 -4.17
CA SER A 177 2.88 6.79 -5.24
C SER A 177 3.58 5.42 -5.23
N VAL A 178 4.16 5.06 -6.39
CA VAL A 178 4.93 3.82 -6.56
C VAL A 178 6.32 4.15 -7.12
N LEU A 179 7.36 3.75 -6.41
CA LEU A 179 8.74 3.86 -6.84
C LEU A 179 9.15 2.57 -7.57
N ALA A 180 8.97 2.55 -8.87
CA ALA A 180 9.38 1.44 -9.71
C ALA A 180 10.90 1.44 -9.91
N GLY A 181 11.56 0.32 -9.59
CA GLY A 181 12.98 0.14 -9.88
C GLY A 181 13.19 -0.24 -11.35
N TYR A 182 14.18 0.35 -11.99
CA TYR A 182 14.58 0.03 -13.37
C TYR A 182 16.11 0.09 -13.52
N ARG A 183 16.66 -0.60 -14.50
CA ARG A 183 18.09 -0.67 -14.80
C ARG A 183 18.49 0.19 -15.99
N ASP A 184 17.55 0.42 -16.91
CA ASP A 184 17.78 1.15 -18.15
C ASP A 184 16.53 1.90 -18.64
N GLY A 185 16.68 2.64 -19.75
CA GLY A 185 15.61 3.45 -20.31
C GLY A 185 14.43 2.62 -20.87
N ALA A 186 14.66 1.38 -21.29
CA ALA A 186 13.60 0.51 -21.79
C ALA A 186 12.70 0.03 -20.63
N GLU A 187 13.29 -0.37 -19.51
CA GLU A 187 12.54 -0.73 -18.31
C GLU A 187 11.78 0.47 -17.72
N LEU A 188 12.40 1.66 -17.72
CA LEU A 188 11.71 2.89 -17.32
C LEU A 188 10.50 3.17 -18.20
N SER A 189 10.66 3.04 -19.53
CA SER A 189 9.55 3.22 -20.47
C SER A 189 8.43 2.20 -20.24
N GLY A 190 8.78 0.94 -19.97
CA GLY A 190 7.82 -0.11 -19.62
C GLY A 190 7.04 0.18 -18.33
N CYS A 191 7.67 0.81 -17.33
CA CYS A 191 6.95 1.27 -16.15
C CYS A 191 6.00 2.45 -16.47
N ALA A 192 6.43 3.37 -17.34
CA ALA A 192 5.65 4.54 -17.75
C ALA A 192 4.43 4.19 -18.60
N GLU A 193 4.39 3.02 -19.25
CA GLU A 193 3.22 2.53 -19.98
C GLU A 193 1.95 2.47 -19.12
N TYR A 194 2.09 2.30 -17.79
CA TYR A 194 0.97 2.37 -16.85
C TYR A 194 0.11 3.62 -17.05
N LEU A 195 0.72 4.77 -17.36
CA LEU A 195 0.00 6.05 -17.47
C LEU A 195 -1.03 6.07 -18.61
N SER A 196 -0.80 5.29 -19.68
CA SER A 196 -1.68 5.20 -20.83
C SER A 196 -2.36 3.83 -20.99
N ALA A 197 -2.10 2.91 -20.07
CA ALA A 197 -2.62 1.55 -20.12
C ALA A 197 -4.14 1.49 -20.03
N SER A 198 -4.75 0.63 -20.81
CA SER A 198 -6.18 0.29 -20.74
C SER A 198 -6.51 -0.50 -19.47
N VAL A 199 -7.79 -0.62 -19.15
CA VAL A 199 -8.28 -1.46 -18.03
C VAL A 199 -7.81 -2.92 -18.18
N ALA A 200 -7.81 -3.46 -19.40
CA ALA A 200 -7.37 -4.83 -19.66
C ALA A 200 -5.87 -5.02 -19.41
N GLU A 201 -5.04 -4.05 -19.75
CA GLU A 201 -3.59 -4.12 -19.51
C GLU A 201 -3.23 -3.95 -18.02
N ARG A 202 -4.09 -3.28 -17.24
CA ARG A 202 -3.96 -3.11 -15.80
C ARG A 202 -4.50 -4.32 -15.00
N ASP A 203 -5.10 -5.30 -15.67
CA ASP A 203 -5.71 -6.45 -15.01
C ASP A 203 -4.66 -7.36 -14.35
N PHE A 204 -4.48 -7.20 -13.06
CA PHE A 204 -3.68 -8.08 -12.21
C PHE A 204 -4.53 -9.22 -11.59
N ALA A 205 -5.85 -9.03 -11.52
CA ALA A 205 -6.72 -9.92 -10.76
C ALA A 205 -6.90 -11.27 -11.45
N SER A 206 -6.95 -11.31 -12.78
CA SER A 206 -7.02 -12.56 -13.53
C SER A 206 -5.80 -13.47 -13.27
N ILE A 207 -4.61 -12.89 -13.09
CA ILE A 207 -3.40 -13.64 -12.73
C ILE A 207 -3.51 -14.17 -11.32
N LEU A 208 -3.86 -13.32 -10.35
CA LEU A 208 -3.95 -13.72 -8.94
C LEU A 208 -5.06 -14.75 -8.69
N ALA A 209 -6.17 -14.67 -9.42
CA ALA A 209 -7.27 -15.63 -9.33
C ALA A 209 -6.92 -17.00 -9.92
N ALA A 210 -6.05 -17.04 -10.92
CA ALA A 210 -5.58 -18.27 -11.56
C ALA A 210 -4.37 -18.91 -10.85
N ALA A 211 -3.81 -18.26 -9.83
CA ALA A 211 -2.64 -18.76 -9.12
C ALA A 211 -2.90 -20.12 -8.46
N PRO A 212 -2.01 -21.12 -8.65
CA PRO A 212 -2.27 -22.49 -8.21
C PRO A 212 -2.19 -22.68 -6.69
N THR A 213 -1.42 -21.85 -5.98
CA THR A 213 -1.10 -22.03 -4.56
C THR A 213 -1.39 -20.85 -3.67
N HIS A 214 -1.23 -19.62 -4.16
CA HIS A 214 -1.36 -18.41 -3.38
C HIS A 214 -2.61 -17.63 -3.81
N SER A 215 -3.72 -17.83 -3.11
CA SER A 215 -5.05 -17.37 -3.52
C SER A 215 -5.56 -16.22 -2.65
N TYR A 216 -6.25 -15.27 -3.29
CA TYR A 216 -7.01 -14.20 -2.63
C TYR A 216 -8.52 -14.53 -2.53
N TYR A 217 -8.88 -15.81 -2.56
CA TYR A 217 -10.28 -16.23 -2.59
C TYR A 217 -11.06 -15.74 -1.35
N GLY A 218 -12.24 -15.19 -1.59
CA GLY A 218 -13.13 -14.65 -0.56
C GLY A 218 -12.78 -13.22 -0.12
N GLN A 219 -11.65 -12.66 -0.53
CA GLN A 219 -11.22 -11.32 -0.16
C GLN A 219 -11.38 -10.33 -1.32
N CYS A 220 -11.95 -9.15 -1.03
CA CYS A 220 -11.97 -8.05 -1.99
C CYS A 220 -10.60 -7.37 -2.04
N ILE A 221 -10.00 -7.31 -3.23
CA ILE A 221 -8.74 -6.63 -3.50
C ILE A 221 -8.93 -5.41 -4.42
N TYR A 222 -10.14 -4.90 -4.50
CA TYR A 222 -10.54 -3.67 -5.20
C TYR A 222 -10.15 -3.63 -6.69
N CYS A 223 -10.15 -4.78 -7.35
CA CYS A 223 -9.68 -4.95 -8.74
C CYS A 223 -10.67 -4.42 -9.80
N GLY A 224 -11.93 -4.17 -9.45
CA GLY A 224 -12.93 -3.62 -10.35
C GLY A 224 -13.64 -4.62 -11.29
N HIS A 225 -13.32 -5.91 -11.26
CA HIS A 225 -13.97 -6.94 -12.13
C HIS A 225 -15.48 -7.08 -11.91
N CYS A 226 -16.00 -6.62 -10.79
CA CYS A 226 -17.43 -6.58 -10.51
C CYS A 226 -18.22 -5.62 -11.42
N GLN A 227 -17.54 -4.79 -12.20
CA GLN A 227 -18.18 -3.92 -13.20
C GLN A 227 -18.50 -4.69 -14.50
N PRO A 228 -19.50 -4.19 -15.30
CA PRO A 228 -20.34 -3.03 -15.03
C PRO A 228 -21.48 -3.32 -14.04
N CYS A 229 -21.83 -2.34 -13.19
CA CYS A 229 -23.00 -2.38 -12.34
C CYS A 229 -24.22 -1.80 -13.08
N ALA A 230 -25.37 -2.51 -13.02
CA ALA A 230 -26.58 -2.09 -13.72
C ALA A 230 -27.14 -0.73 -13.23
N VAL A 231 -26.84 -0.37 -11.98
CA VAL A 231 -27.28 0.91 -11.36
C VAL A 231 -26.12 1.89 -11.15
N GLY A 232 -24.96 1.63 -11.73
CA GLY A 232 -23.86 2.59 -11.77
C GLY A 232 -22.97 2.64 -10.51
N ILE A 233 -23.16 1.72 -9.53
CA ILE A 233 -22.34 1.71 -8.31
C ILE A 233 -20.89 1.39 -8.67
N ASN A 234 -19.93 2.19 -8.18
CA ASN A 234 -18.52 1.82 -8.16
C ASN A 234 -18.27 0.82 -7.01
N ILE A 235 -18.54 -0.46 -7.27
CA ILE A 235 -18.53 -1.53 -6.28
C ILE A 235 -17.14 -1.67 -5.61
N ALA A 236 -16.06 -1.47 -6.34
CA ALA A 236 -14.70 -1.55 -5.80
C ALA A 236 -14.44 -0.47 -4.74
N GLU A 237 -14.83 0.78 -5.01
CA GLU A 237 -14.70 1.89 -4.07
C GLU A 237 -15.64 1.72 -2.87
N VAL A 238 -16.90 1.31 -3.09
CA VAL A 238 -17.82 1.02 -1.97
C VAL A 238 -17.24 -0.06 -1.06
N ASN A 239 -16.71 -1.15 -1.62
CA ASN A 239 -16.06 -2.19 -0.81
C ASN A 239 -14.84 -1.67 -0.04
N LYS A 240 -14.04 -0.81 -0.66
CA LYS A 240 -12.88 -0.19 -0.02
C LYS A 240 -13.30 0.67 1.18
N PHE A 241 -14.26 1.58 1.00
CA PHE A 241 -14.77 2.41 2.10
C PHE A 241 -15.46 1.58 3.19
N TYR A 242 -16.17 0.51 2.82
CA TYR A 242 -16.74 -0.42 3.79
C TYR A 242 -15.64 -1.09 4.63
N ASP A 243 -14.58 -1.60 4.02
CA ASP A 243 -13.46 -2.23 4.74
C ASP A 243 -12.72 -1.24 5.65
N LEU A 244 -12.59 0.03 5.22
CA LEU A 244 -12.00 1.09 6.03
C LEU A 244 -12.84 1.42 7.28
N ALA A 245 -14.17 1.37 7.17
CA ALA A 245 -15.08 1.80 8.21
C ALA A 245 -15.58 0.68 9.13
N ALA A 246 -15.71 -0.56 8.62
CA ALA A 246 -16.42 -1.67 9.30
C ALA A 246 -15.81 -2.13 10.65
N THR A 247 -14.58 -1.72 10.97
CA THR A 247 -13.89 -2.05 12.21
C THR A 247 -14.00 -0.95 13.28
N HIS A 248 -14.70 0.14 12.97
CA HIS A 248 -14.91 1.27 13.91
C HIS A 248 -16.32 1.28 14.44
N ASP A 249 -16.48 1.74 15.68
CA ASP A 249 -17.80 1.98 16.29
C ASP A 249 -18.57 3.09 15.55
N GLU A 250 -17.85 4.09 15.03
CA GLU A 250 -18.39 5.17 14.21
C GLU A 250 -17.58 5.30 12.92
N VAL A 251 -18.24 5.59 11.79
CA VAL A 251 -17.59 5.79 10.49
C VAL A 251 -16.66 7.01 10.57
N PRO A 252 -15.35 6.86 10.29
CA PRO A 252 -14.43 7.99 10.25
C PRO A 252 -14.87 9.06 9.25
N GLU A 253 -14.74 10.35 9.64
CA GLU A 253 -15.23 11.48 8.83
C GLU A 253 -14.60 11.54 7.43
N SER A 254 -13.32 11.24 7.33
CA SER A 254 -12.62 11.18 6.01
C SER A 254 -13.22 10.12 5.11
N VAL A 255 -13.51 8.93 5.63
CA VAL A 255 -14.13 7.82 4.87
C VAL A 255 -15.56 8.19 4.49
N ARG A 256 -16.34 8.78 5.42
CA ARG A 256 -17.71 9.22 5.18
C ARG A 256 -17.77 10.25 4.05
N SER A 257 -16.94 11.28 4.10
CA SER A 257 -16.93 12.35 3.08
C SER A 257 -16.56 11.83 1.69
N HIS A 258 -15.64 10.88 1.59
CA HIS A 258 -15.29 10.25 0.32
C HIS A 258 -16.39 9.32 -0.19
N TYR A 259 -17.05 8.57 0.70
CA TYR A 259 -18.17 7.73 0.33
C TYR A 259 -19.36 8.54 -0.18
N GLU A 260 -19.70 9.65 0.49
CA GLU A 260 -20.77 10.59 0.10
C GLU A 260 -20.53 11.26 -1.25
N ALA A 261 -19.25 11.37 -1.67
CA ALA A 261 -18.88 11.94 -2.96
C ALA A 261 -19.02 10.95 -4.14
N LEU A 262 -19.38 9.69 -3.90
CA LEU A 262 -19.65 8.74 -4.98
C LEU A 262 -20.94 9.10 -5.73
N ASP A 263 -20.97 8.81 -7.04
CA ASP A 263 -22.13 9.04 -7.90
C ASP A 263 -23.33 8.13 -7.57
N ALA A 264 -23.06 6.94 -7.03
CA ALA A 264 -24.08 5.96 -6.60
C ALA A 264 -23.58 5.18 -5.37
N HIS A 265 -24.49 4.88 -4.47
CA HIS A 265 -24.21 4.34 -3.14
C HIS A 265 -24.68 2.88 -2.98
N ALA A 266 -24.32 2.25 -1.85
CA ALA A 266 -24.68 0.87 -1.58
C ALA A 266 -26.21 0.64 -1.51
N THR A 267 -26.98 1.63 -1.06
CA THR A 267 -28.44 1.59 -1.01
C THR A 267 -29.13 1.58 -2.38
N ASP A 268 -28.42 1.99 -3.45
CA ASP A 268 -28.91 1.89 -4.82
C ASP A 268 -28.88 0.44 -5.35
N CYS A 269 -28.27 -0.48 -4.60
CA CYS A 269 -28.09 -1.86 -5.02
C CYS A 269 -29.43 -2.59 -5.17
N ILE A 270 -29.68 -3.13 -6.36
CA ILE A 270 -30.89 -3.93 -6.67
C ILE A 270 -30.69 -5.43 -6.41
N PHE A 271 -29.59 -5.84 -5.81
CA PHE A 271 -29.29 -7.24 -5.43
C PHE A 271 -29.37 -8.23 -6.59
N CYS A 272 -29.01 -7.84 -7.80
CA CYS A 272 -29.05 -8.69 -9.00
C CYS A 272 -27.90 -9.72 -9.07
N GLU A 273 -26.91 -9.64 -8.19
CA GLU A 273 -25.76 -10.55 -8.05
C GLU A 273 -24.87 -10.69 -9.31
N ALA A 274 -25.07 -9.90 -10.35
CA ALA A 274 -24.24 -9.94 -11.56
C ALA A 274 -22.75 -9.67 -11.27
N CYS A 275 -22.47 -8.81 -10.30
CA CYS A 275 -21.12 -8.50 -9.82
C CYS A 275 -20.42 -9.69 -9.15
N GLU A 276 -21.16 -10.59 -8.48
CA GLU A 276 -20.59 -11.80 -7.87
C GLU A 276 -20.18 -12.82 -8.94
N GLN A 277 -20.92 -12.89 -10.05
CA GLN A 277 -20.59 -13.76 -11.19
C GLN A 277 -19.31 -13.30 -11.90
N ASN A 278 -19.04 -11.99 -11.89
CA ASN A 278 -17.84 -11.39 -12.48
C ASN A 278 -16.65 -11.43 -11.53
N CYS A 279 -16.85 -11.67 -10.22
CA CYS A 279 -15.81 -11.61 -9.23
C CYS A 279 -14.86 -12.83 -9.30
N PRO A 280 -13.58 -12.67 -9.68
CA PRO A 280 -12.65 -13.80 -9.78
C PRO A 280 -12.27 -14.41 -8.43
N PHE A 281 -12.59 -13.72 -7.33
CA PHE A 281 -12.26 -14.15 -5.96
C PHE A 281 -13.46 -14.66 -5.16
N GLY A 282 -14.63 -14.77 -5.76
CA GLY A 282 -15.84 -15.32 -5.11
C GLY A 282 -16.35 -14.50 -3.93
N VAL A 283 -16.12 -13.19 -3.92
CA VAL A 283 -16.58 -12.28 -2.87
C VAL A 283 -18.12 -12.18 -2.87
N LYS A 284 -18.74 -12.24 -1.70
CA LYS A 284 -20.18 -12.07 -1.51
C LYS A 284 -20.57 -10.59 -1.54
N ILE A 285 -20.56 -10.01 -2.74
CA ILE A 285 -20.70 -8.56 -2.97
C ILE A 285 -22.08 -8.05 -2.57
N ALA A 286 -23.15 -8.78 -2.89
CA ALA A 286 -24.52 -8.38 -2.53
C ALA A 286 -24.69 -8.22 -1.01
N SER A 287 -24.16 -9.16 -0.22
CA SER A 287 -24.13 -9.05 1.24
C SER A 287 -23.32 -7.85 1.72
N ARG A 288 -22.18 -7.58 1.10
CA ARG A 288 -21.35 -6.41 1.45
C ARG A 288 -22.04 -5.09 1.12
N MET A 289 -22.77 -5.01 0.01
CA MET A 289 -23.58 -3.81 -0.32
C MET A 289 -24.67 -3.58 0.73
N ALA A 290 -25.37 -4.66 1.20
CA ALA A 290 -26.35 -4.52 2.26
C ALA A 290 -25.73 -3.94 3.55
N HIS A 291 -24.60 -4.50 4.00
CA HIS A 291 -23.92 -4.02 5.21
C HIS A 291 -23.34 -2.61 5.02
N ALA A 292 -22.82 -2.28 3.85
CA ALA A 292 -22.35 -0.92 3.57
C ALA A 292 -23.51 0.10 3.61
N GLY A 293 -24.68 -0.25 3.05
CA GLY A 293 -25.88 0.59 3.12
C GLY A 293 -26.35 0.81 4.56
N GLU A 294 -26.28 -0.22 5.41
CA GLU A 294 -26.59 -0.10 6.85
C GLU A 294 -25.56 0.79 7.58
N LEU A 295 -24.27 0.64 7.26
CA LEU A 295 -23.20 1.35 7.94
C LEU A 295 -23.15 2.85 7.60
N PHE A 296 -23.29 3.19 6.32
CA PHE A 296 -23.23 4.56 5.85
C PHE A 296 -24.59 5.29 5.87
N GLY A 297 -25.69 4.54 5.75
CA GLY A 297 -27.03 5.10 5.69
C GLY A 297 -27.42 5.72 4.35
N LEU A 298 -26.63 5.45 3.30
CA LEU A 298 -26.76 5.97 1.94
C LEU A 298 -26.67 4.84 0.90
#